data_29ca8760383eecf4ce95e591985b264f
#
_entry.id   29ca8760383eecf4ce95e591985b264f
#
_cell.length_a   1.000
_cell.length_b   1.000
_cell.length_c   1.000
_cell.angle_alpha   90.00
_cell.angle_beta   90.00
_cell.angle_gamma   90.00
#
_symmetry.space_group_name_H-M   'P 1'
#
loop_
_entity.id
_entity.type
_entity.pdbx_description
1 polymer ?
#
loop_
_entity_poly.entity_id
_entity_poly.type
_entity_poly.pdbx_seq_one_letter_code
_entity_poly.pdbx_strand_id
1 'polypeptide(L)'
;MGRYDDILIFLYGTSPAGPFTYMENSPVSYKPTGFIGGAGHGCIFTAGSENYWKAATNSISVRHMFERRVSFYPSGFDKDGYLFTNTYLGDYPMFLPGGKEQIAGEYQPGWMLLSYGKKVSVSSSLEGYPAENIVDEDARTAWVAQSNRDMEWAQV
;
A
#
# COMPACT_ATOMS: atom_id res chain seq x y z
N MET A 1 17.06 -4.05 12.37
CA MET A 1 16.79 -2.62 12.55
C MET A 1 15.31 -2.43 12.24
N GLY A 2 14.48 -2.17 13.28
CA GLY A 2 13.03 -2.17 13.13
C GLY A 2 12.56 -1.05 12.21
N ARG A 3 11.70 -1.37 11.26
CA ARG A 3 10.93 -0.35 10.54
C ARG A 3 10.06 0.36 11.57
N TYR A 4 10.12 1.66 11.60
CA TYR A 4 9.10 2.46 12.25
C TYR A 4 7.86 2.44 11.33
N ASP A 5 6.96 1.51 11.61
CA ASP A 5 5.70 1.46 10.90
C ASP A 5 4.78 2.51 11.52
N ASP A 6 4.54 3.59 10.79
CA ASP A 6 3.55 4.57 11.18
C ASP A 6 2.17 3.91 11.18
N ILE A 7 1.48 4.00 12.30
CA ILE A 7 0.09 3.53 12.46
C ILE A 7 -0.83 4.69 12.77
N LEU A 8 -2.07 4.61 12.35
CA LEU A 8 -3.10 5.59 12.68
C LEU A 8 -4.11 4.99 13.66
N ILE A 9 -4.10 5.49 14.87
CA ILE A 9 -5.04 5.15 15.92
C ILE A 9 -6.14 6.22 15.94
N PHE A 10 -7.38 5.81 16.12
CA PHE A 10 -8.52 6.72 16.20
C PHE A 10 -9.13 6.71 17.58
N LEU A 11 -9.47 7.94 18.01
CA LEU A 11 -10.33 8.22 19.14
C LEU A 11 -11.55 8.97 18.61
N TYR A 12 -12.72 8.63 19.06
CA TYR A 12 -13.94 9.34 18.70
C TYR A 12 -14.61 9.97 19.91
N GLY A 13 -15.36 11.03 19.68
CA GLY A 13 -16.12 11.73 20.70
C GLY A 13 -17.26 12.51 20.09
N THR A 14 -18.22 12.89 20.90
CA THR A 14 -19.39 13.71 20.49
C THR A 14 -19.11 15.21 20.51
N SER A 15 -17.96 15.61 21.04
CA SER A 15 -17.52 17.00 21.11
C SER A 15 -16.03 17.12 20.81
N PRO A 16 -15.58 18.22 20.19
CA PRO A 16 -14.15 18.48 19.99
C PRO A 16 -13.31 18.53 21.27
N ALA A 17 -13.97 18.78 22.43
CA ALA A 17 -13.33 18.79 23.73
C ALA A 17 -13.38 17.42 24.44
N GLY A 18 -13.95 16.40 23.82
CA GLY A 18 -14.15 15.08 24.40
C GLY A 18 -15.42 14.98 25.28
N PRO A 19 -15.54 13.93 26.09
CA PRO A 19 -14.55 12.85 26.26
C PRO A 19 -14.34 12.03 24.98
N PHE A 20 -13.13 11.46 24.84
CA PHE A 20 -12.78 10.63 23.71
C PHE A 20 -12.76 9.16 24.09
N THR A 21 -13.28 8.33 23.22
CA THR A 21 -13.30 6.87 23.36
C THR A 21 -12.36 6.26 22.32
N TYR A 22 -11.58 5.28 22.73
CA TYR A 22 -10.73 4.51 21.82
C TYR A 22 -11.59 3.68 20.87
N MET A 23 -11.27 3.73 19.58
CA MET A 23 -11.95 2.93 18.58
C MET A 23 -11.39 1.51 18.58
N GLU A 24 -12.24 0.51 18.82
CA GLU A 24 -11.83 -0.88 19.02
C GLU A 24 -11.16 -1.51 17.81
N ASN A 25 -11.50 -1.07 16.60
CA ASN A 25 -10.87 -1.50 15.36
C ASN A 25 -9.57 -0.74 15.01
N SER A 26 -9.00 0.02 15.95
CA SER A 26 -7.67 0.60 15.74
C SER A 26 -6.58 -0.47 15.69
N PRO A 27 -5.55 -0.29 14.85
CA PRO A 27 -5.29 0.88 14.01
C PRO A 27 -6.16 0.91 12.75
N VAL A 28 -6.74 2.07 12.47
CA VAL A 28 -7.58 2.30 11.29
C VAL A 28 -6.77 2.28 10.00
N SER A 29 -5.49 2.57 10.08
CA SER A 29 -4.60 2.56 8.93
C SER A 29 -3.22 2.06 9.34
N TYR A 30 -2.85 0.95 8.76
CA TYR A 30 -1.57 0.29 9.00
C TYR A 30 -1.19 -0.56 7.80
N LYS A 31 0.06 -0.44 7.37
CA LYS A 31 0.60 -1.21 6.25
C LYS A 31 1.96 -1.78 6.62
N PRO A 32 1.96 -2.96 7.27
CA PRO A 32 3.19 -3.56 7.78
C PRO A 32 4.03 -4.24 6.70
N THR A 33 3.43 -4.57 5.56
CA THR A 33 4.05 -5.36 4.50
C THR A 33 3.74 -4.76 3.13
N GLY A 34 4.43 -5.25 2.11
CA GLY A 34 4.29 -4.83 0.73
C GLY A 34 5.48 -3.99 0.25
N PHE A 35 5.41 -3.50 -0.97
CA PHE A 35 6.44 -2.69 -1.59
C PHE A 35 6.63 -1.35 -0.86
N ILE A 36 5.53 -0.76 -0.43
CA ILE A 36 5.51 0.45 0.40
C ILE A 36 4.96 0.11 1.79
N GLY A 37 5.49 0.72 2.81
CA GLY A 37 5.08 0.49 4.19
C GLY A 37 4.67 1.78 4.91
N GLY A 38 4.08 1.65 6.10
CA GLY A 38 3.65 2.77 6.93
C GLY A 38 2.15 3.04 6.83
N ALA A 39 1.73 4.09 6.14
CA ALA A 39 0.35 4.56 5.99
C ALA A 39 -0.29 5.16 7.25
N GLY A 40 0.52 5.56 8.22
CA GLY A 40 0.03 6.22 9.44
C GLY A 40 -0.27 7.70 9.23
N HIS A 41 0.76 8.49 9.01
CA HIS A 41 0.63 9.94 8.90
C HIS A 41 -0.17 10.36 7.67
N GLY A 42 -1.28 11.06 7.88
CA GLY A 42 -2.13 11.52 6.78
C GLY A 42 -3.47 12.07 7.23
N CYS A 43 -4.37 12.20 6.29
CA CYS A 43 -5.74 12.64 6.53
C CYS A 43 -6.73 11.79 5.75
N ILE A 44 -7.97 11.78 6.22
CA ILE A 44 -9.09 11.18 5.49
C ILE A 44 -9.96 12.30 4.95
N PHE A 45 -10.36 12.17 3.71
CA PHE A 45 -11.19 13.15 3.00
C PHE A 45 -12.23 12.46 2.14
N THR A 46 -13.23 13.19 1.73
CA THR A 46 -14.25 12.72 0.80
C THR A 46 -13.94 13.18 -0.62
N ALA A 47 -14.11 12.28 -1.57
CA ALA A 47 -14.09 12.60 -3.00
C ALA A 47 -15.47 12.32 -3.58
N GLY A 48 -16.22 13.37 -3.93
CA GLY A 48 -17.64 13.24 -4.21
C GLY A 48 -18.49 13.06 -2.95
N SER A 49 -19.71 12.56 -3.10
CA SER A 49 -20.67 12.52 -1.99
C SER A 49 -20.48 11.36 -0.99
N GLU A 50 -19.82 10.28 -1.39
CA GLU A 50 -19.82 9.05 -0.57
C GLU A 50 -18.51 8.26 -0.60
N ASN A 51 -17.49 8.77 -1.26
CA ASN A 51 -16.19 8.10 -1.35
C ASN A 51 -15.23 8.70 -0.35
N TYR A 52 -14.76 7.89 0.57
CA TYR A 52 -13.76 8.26 1.53
C TYR A 52 -12.39 7.78 1.07
N TRP A 53 -11.42 8.65 1.18
CA TRP A 53 -10.03 8.36 0.84
C TRP A 53 -9.12 8.78 1.97
N LYS A 54 -8.11 8.00 2.19
CA LYS A 54 -6.99 8.38 3.02
C LYS A 54 -5.81 8.76 2.15
N ALA A 55 -5.33 9.97 2.27
CA ALA A 55 -3.99 10.35 1.84
C ALA A 55 -3.03 10.05 2.98
N ALA A 56 -2.01 9.25 2.74
CA ALA A 56 -1.05 8.87 3.76
C ALA A 56 0.38 8.95 3.26
N THR A 57 1.29 9.18 4.19
CA THR A 57 2.72 9.15 3.95
C THR A 57 3.23 7.72 4.07
N ASN A 58 3.98 7.27 3.08
CA ASN A 58 4.59 5.94 3.06
C ASN A 58 6.09 6.01 2.88
N SER A 59 6.78 5.02 3.40
CA SER A 59 8.19 4.78 3.16
C SER A 59 8.34 3.77 2.04
N ILE A 60 9.05 4.17 0.98
CA ILE A 60 9.36 3.30 -0.17
C ILE A 60 10.83 2.91 -0.24
N SER A 61 11.67 3.55 0.55
CA SER A 61 13.11 3.31 0.56
C SER A 61 13.54 2.66 1.87
N VAL A 62 14.34 1.62 1.76
CA VAL A 62 15.01 1.00 2.92
C VAL A 62 16.29 1.72 3.34
N ARG A 63 16.81 2.60 2.49
CA ARG A 63 18.07 3.32 2.73
C ARG A 63 17.87 4.68 3.37
N HIS A 64 16.76 5.33 3.08
CA HIS A 64 16.43 6.66 3.57
C HIS A 64 15.04 6.65 4.21
N MET A 65 15.00 6.50 5.52
CA MET A 65 13.73 6.43 6.28
C MET A 65 12.85 7.68 6.11
N PHE A 66 13.44 8.81 5.69
CA PHE A 66 12.72 10.05 5.42
C PHE A 66 12.33 10.22 3.95
N GLU A 67 12.68 9.27 3.10
CA GLU A 67 12.17 9.27 1.74
C GLU A 67 10.74 8.75 1.75
N ARG A 68 9.81 9.69 1.68
CA ARG A 68 8.38 9.42 1.80
C ARG A 68 7.65 9.84 0.54
N ARG A 69 6.58 9.10 0.25
CA ARG A 69 5.66 9.40 -0.84
C ARG A 69 4.24 9.44 -0.30
N VAL A 70 3.39 10.17 -0.99
CA VAL A 70 1.96 10.17 -0.69
C VAL A 70 1.31 9.05 -1.48
N SER A 71 0.54 8.23 -0.79
CA SER A 71 -0.34 7.24 -1.39
C SER A 71 -1.78 7.48 -0.98
N PHE A 72 -2.70 7.03 -1.80
CA PHE A 72 -4.13 7.12 -1.56
C PHE A 72 -4.67 5.71 -1.30
N TYR A 73 -5.51 5.62 -0.29
CA TYR A 73 -6.15 4.37 0.11
C TYR A 73 -7.65 4.56 0.20
N PRO A 74 -8.43 3.62 -0.32
CA PRO A 74 -9.86 3.61 -0.08
C PRO A 74 -10.15 3.48 1.41
N SER A 75 -11.08 4.27 1.88
CA SER A 75 -11.55 4.27 3.26
C SER A 75 -13.07 4.27 3.30
N GLY A 76 -13.65 3.90 4.41
CA GLY A 76 -15.09 3.88 4.58
C GLY A 76 -15.51 3.57 5.99
N PHE A 77 -16.80 3.43 6.17
CA PHE A 77 -17.38 2.98 7.42
C PHE A 77 -17.99 1.60 7.21
N ASP A 78 -17.74 0.71 8.15
CA ASP A 78 -18.36 -0.61 8.16
C ASP A 78 -19.83 -0.54 8.61
N LYS A 79 -20.50 -1.71 8.68
CA LYS A 79 -21.91 -1.82 9.08
C LYS A 79 -22.18 -1.32 10.50
N ASP A 80 -21.18 -1.30 11.35
CA ASP A 80 -21.24 -0.88 12.75
C ASP A 80 -20.82 0.59 12.93
N GLY A 81 -20.50 1.27 11.83
CA GLY A 81 -20.09 2.68 11.79
C GLY A 81 -18.63 2.92 12.13
N TYR A 82 -17.79 1.89 12.16
CA TYR A 82 -16.38 2.05 12.40
C TYR A 82 -15.64 2.43 11.12
N LEU A 83 -14.79 3.43 11.23
CA LEU A 83 -13.92 3.86 10.14
C LEU A 83 -12.85 2.81 9.86
N PHE A 84 -12.63 2.49 8.59
CA PHE A 84 -11.54 1.61 8.16
C PHE A 84 -10.82 2.18 6.93
N THR A 85 -9.60 1.70 6.69
CA THR A 85 -8.81 2.02 5.50
C THR A 85 -8.26 0.74 4.90
N ASN A 86 -8.49 0.53 3.61
CA ASN A 86 -7.94 -0.62 2.90
C ASN A 86 -6.55 -0.31 2.37
N THR A 87 -5.54 -0.51 3.17
CA THR A 87 -4.14 -0.20 2.83
C THR A 87 -3.51 -1.19 1.84
N TYR A 88 -4.11 -2.36 1.64
CA TYR A 88 -3.61 -3.34 0.67
C TYR A 88 -3.74 -2.86 -0.77
N LEU A 89 -4.75 -2.06 -1.05
CA LEU A 89 -5.00 -1.55 -2.39
C LEU A 89 -4.04 -0.44 -2.81
N GLY A 90 -3.31 0.15 -1.89
CA GLY A 90 -2.36 1.23 -2.21
C GLY A 90 -1.14 0.81 -3.04
N ASP A 91 -0.86 -0.48 -3.14
CA ASP A 91 0.23 -1.01 -3.97
C ASP A 91 -0.20 -1.23 -5.42
N TYR A 92 -1.49 -1.14 -5.70
CA TYR A 92 -2.06 -1.41 -7.01
C TYR A 92 -2.56 -0.13 -7.67
N PRO A 93 -2.48 -0.04 -9.01
CA PRO A 93 -3.19 0.98 -9.75
C PRO A 93 -4.69 0.86 -9.50
N MET A 94 -5.34 2.00 -9.35
CA MET A 94 -6.78 2.04 -9.14
C MET A 94 -7.39 3.22 -9.89
N PHE A 95 -8.65 3.09 -10.29
CA PHE A 95 -9.40 4.22 -10.78
C PHE A 95 -9.79 5.12 -9.61
N LEU A 96 -9.62 6.42 -9.80
CA LEU A 96 -10.23 7.38 -8.89
C LEU A 96 -11.74 7.31 -9.09
N PRO A 97 -12.44 7.10 -8.02
CA PRO A 97 -13.84 6.77 -8.08
C PRO A 97 -14.77 7.89 -8.46
N GLY A 98 -15.75 7.53 -9.28
CA GLY A 98 -16.95 8.32 -9.49
C GLY A 98 -18.19 7.84 -8.72
N GLY A 99 -18.13 6.78 -7.91
CA GLY A 99 -19.29 6.18 -7.28
C GLY A 99 -19.01 5.35 -6.02
N LYS A 100 -20.05 4.77 -5.45
CA LYS A 100 -20.04 3.99 -4.18
C LYS A 100 -19.35 2.63 -4.26
N GLU A 101 -19.13 2.12 -5.44
CA GLU A 101 -18.77 0.73 -5.72
C GLU A 101 -17.36 0.36 -5.29
N GLN A 102 -16.63 1.30 -4.75
CA GLN A 102 -15.17 1.24 -4.68
C GLN A 102 -14.60 0.76 -3.36
N ILE A 103 -15.41 0.74 -2.34
CA ILE A 103 -15.04 0.20 -1.04
C ILE A 103 -15.06 -1.33 -1.09
N ALA A 104 -15.84 -1.90 -1.99
CA ALA A 104 -16.01 -3.34 -2.16
C ALA A 104 -14.93 -4.03 -3.02
N GLY A 105 -13.96 -3.29 -3.53
CA GLY A 105 -12.88 -3.86 -4.34
C GLY A 105 -13.16 -3.94 -5.85
N GLU A 106 -14.31 -3.45 -6.31
CA GLU A 106 -14.70 -3.47 -7.73
C GLU A 106 -14.00 -2.42 -8.60
N TYR A 107 -13.29 -1.49 -7.98
CA TYR A 107 -12.54 -0.43 -8.66
C TYR A 107 -11.11 -0.82 -9.04
N GLN A 108 -10.72 -2.02 -8.77
CA GLN A 108 -9.51 -2.53 -9.38
C GLN A 108 -9.76 -2.66 -10.88
N PRO A 109 -8.89 -2.11 -11.73
CA PRO A 109 -9.13 -2.06 -13.16
C PRO A 109 -9.18 -3.43 -13.83
N GLY A 110 -9.30 -4.52 -13.11
CA GLY A 110 -9.38 -5.86 -13.66
C GLY A 110 -8.21 -6.25 -14.57
N TRP A 111 -7.16 -5.43 -14.60
CA TRP A 111 -5.96 -5.69 -15.35
C TRP A 111 -4.84 -6.09 -14.40
N MET A 112 -4.07 -7.02 -14.84
CA MET A 112 -2.86 -7.44 -14.17
C MET A 112 -1.68 -6.62 -14.68
N LEU A 113 -0.59 -6.64 -13.96
CA LEU A 113 0.69 -6.25 -14.50
C LEU A 113 0.90 -6.96 -15.83
N LEU A 114 1.20 -6.20 -16.89
CA LEU A 114 1.42 -6.78 -18.24
C LEU A 114 2.57 -7.77 -18.22
N SER A 115 3.49 -7.64 -17.28
CA SER A 115 4.63 -8.52 -17.04
C SER A 115 4.30 -9.77 -16.23
N TYR A 116 3.14 -9.83 -15.55
CA TYR A 116 2.82 -10.96 -14.67
C TYR A 116 2.91 -12.31 -15.38
N GLY A 117 3.73 -13.21 -14.83
CA GLY A 117 3.93 -14.56 -15.36
C GLY A 117 4.54 -14.62 -16.75
N LYS A 118 5.10 -13.51 -17.27
CA LYS A 118 5.78 -13.50 -18.56
C LYS A 118 7.16 -14.15 -18.46
N LYS A 119 7.68 -14.55 -19.61
CA LYS A 119 9.05 -15.08 -19.69
C LYS A 119 10.04 -13.96 -19.39
N VAL A 120 10.93 -14.21 -18.45
CA VAL A 120 12.00 -13.29 -18.07
C VAL A 120 13.34 -13.83 -18.55
N SER A 121 14.20 -12.94 -18.98
CA SER A 121 15.61 -13.21 -19.23
C SER A 121 16.45 -12.22 -18.45
N VAL A 122 17.53 -12.68 -17.84
CA VAL A 122 18.43 -11.87 -17.03
C VAL A 122 19.90 -12.18 -17.35
N SER A 123 20.79 -11.24 -17.07
CA SER A 123 22.23 -11.42 -17.24
C SER A 123 22.79 -12.48 -16.29
N SER A 124 22.33 -12.49 -15.05
CA SER A 124 22.74 -13.42 -14.01
C SER A 124 21.70 -13.47 -12.90
N SER A 125 21.73 -14.49 -12.05
CA SER A 125 20.88 -14.54 -10.83
C SER A 125 21.70 -15.06 -9.65
N LEU A 126 21.54 -14.44 -8.52
CA LEU A 126 22.04 -14.94 -7.25
C LEU A 126 21.20 -16.15 -6.83
N GLU A 127 21.84 -17.15 -6.26
CA GLU A 127 21.15 -18.33 -5.73
C GLU A 127 20.07 -17.91 -4.70
N GLY A 128 18.85 -18.43 -4.85
CA GLY A 128 17.70 -18.07 -4.05
C GLY A 128 16.93 -16.82 -4.50
N TYR A 129 17.39 -16.11 -5.55
CA TYR A 129 16.75 -14.92 -6.10
C TYR A 129 16.54 -15.05 -7.62
N PRO A 130 15.68 -15.96 -8.05
CA PRO A 130 15.50 -16.28 -9.46
C PRO A 130 14.85 -15.15 -10.26
N ALA A 131 15.01 -15.19 -11.56
CA ALA A 131 14.49 -14.17 -12.49
C ALA A 131 12.96 -14.04 -12.44
N GLU A 132 12.27 -15.13 -12.16
CA GLU A 132 10.81 -15.21 -12.08
C GLU A 132 10.22 -14.27 -11.03
N ASN A 133 10.99 -13.95 -10.01
CA ASN A 133 10.58 -12.97 -8.96
C ASN A 133 10.37 -11.54 -9.50
N ILE A 134 10.77 -11.25 -10.73
CA ILE A 134 10.50 -9.95 -11.38
C ILE A 134 9.01 -9.84 -11.78
N VAL A 135 8.38 -10.97 -12.02
CA VAL A 135 7.05 -11.05 -12.66
C VAL A 135 6.03 -11.86 -11.86
N ASP A 136 6.30 -12.15 -10.60
CA ASP A 136 5.43 -12.95 -9.71
C ASP A 136 4.39 -12.12 -8.94
N GLU A 137 4.46 -10.79 -9.07
CA GLU A 137 3.57 -9.86 -8.35
C GLU A 137 3.65 -9.93 -6.81
N ASP A 138 4.72 -10.53 -6.27
CA ASP A 138 4.96 -10.60 -4.84
C ASP A 138 6.05 -9.59 -4.42
N ALA A 139 5.65 -8.53 -3.72
CA ALA A 139 6.58 -7.50 -3.25
C ALA A 139 7.58 -7.98 -2.19
N ARG A 140 7.44 -9.21 -1.71
CA ARG A 140 8.37 -9.82 -0.74
C ARG A 140 9.47 -10.62 -1.41
N THR A 141 9.30 -10.94 -2.67
CA THR A 141 10.32 -11.60 -3.50
C THR A 141 11.16 -10.56 -4.21
N ALA A 142 12.31 -10.95 -4.69
CA ALA A 142 13.18 -10.11 -5.49
C ALA A 142 14.06 -10.97 -6.39
N TRP A 143 14.34 -10.50 -7.57
CA TRP A 143 15.50 -10.94 -8.32
C TRP A 143 16.73 -10.16 -7.88
N VAL A 144 17.85 -10.83 -7.77
CA VAL A 144 19.14 -10.24 -7.48
C VAL A 144 20.16 -10.77 -8.44
N ALA A 145 20.89 -9.88 -9.09
CA ALA A 145 22.00 -10.27 -9.95
C ALA A 145 23.13 -10.95 -9.15
N GLN A 146 23.82 -11.88 -9.72
CA GLN A 146 24.92 -12.60 -9.06
C GLN A 146 26.09 -11.69 -8.73
N SER A 147 26.26 -10.60 -9.45
CA SER A 147 27.33 -9.64 -9.23
C SER A 147 26.80 -8.20 -9.20
N ASN A 148 27.59 -7.30 -8.63
CA ASN A 148 27.31 -5.86 -8.64
C ASN A 148 28.19 -5.18 -9.72
N ARG A 149 28.29 -5.79 -10.89
CA ARG A 149 29.03 -5.24 -12.02
C ARG A 149 28.14 -4.36 -12.87
N ASP A 150 28.75 -3.42 -13.56
CA ASP A 150 28.05 -2.65 -14.58
C ASP A 150 27.51 -3.60 -15.67
N MET A 151 26.36 -3.25 -16.25
CA MET A 151 25.69 -3.99 -17.31
C MET A 151 24.94 -5.26 -16.88
N GLU A 152 24.54 -5.39 -15.63
CA GLU A 152 23.51 -6.36 -15.27
C GLU A 152 22.15 -5.90 -15.85
N TRP A 153 21.42 -6.83 -16.44
CA TRP A 153 20.16 -6.50 -17.11
C TRP A 153 19.07 -7.53 -16.84
N ALA A 154 17.83 -7.10 -16.96
CA ALA A 154 16.65 -7.94 -17.00
C ALA A 154 15.75 -7.52 -18.17
N GLN A 155 15.12 -8.49 -18.79
CA GLN A 155 14.19 -8.32 -19.91
C GLN A 155 12.95 -9.17 -19.67
N VAL A 156 11.77 -8.57 -19.84
CA VAL A 156 10.46 -9.21 -19.80
C VAL A 156 9.85 -9.19 -21.18
#